data_1a59bee006a347c7d46f3952c4e2f7d6
#
_entry.id   1a59bee006a347c7d46f3952c4e2f7d6
#
_cell.length_a   1.000
_cell.length_b   1.000
_cell.length_c   1.000
_cell.angle_alpha   90.00
_cell.angle_beta   90.00
_cell.angle_gamma   90.00
#
_symmetry.space_group_name_H-M   'P 1'
#
loop_
_entity.id
_entity.type
_entity.pdbx_description
1 polymer ?
#
loop_
_entity_poly.entity_id
_entity_poly.type
_entity_poly.pdbx_seq_one_letter_code
_entity_poly.pdbx_strand_id
1 'polypeptide(L)'
;MTRSSVVARSRLVVVALAGALAAALLTGVVWQIANPKAGVKQASAATGVRIQMTVTGLKQGAFKGDDAAARTPGIITVTAYQFEEVATTTPEGSGPSIVKPVVVAHEMGGSSPQFLLALGTHENLSVIINFFRTDRTGKEINYYRVTLTDARVTDVKQYTSDVDVLEDDSLSFRKMEQQDLVAHTTFILELGAL
;
A
#
# COMPACT_ATOMS: atom_id res chain seq x y z
N MET A 1 -80.17 15.31 -8.63
CA MET A 1 -79.12 16.22 -9.05
C MET A 1 -78.13 16.33 -7.89
N THR A 2 -77.01 15.68 -7.91
CA THR A 2 -75.69 16.14 -8.28
C THR A 2 -74.68 15.01 -8.06
N ARG A 3 -74.04 14.63 -9.13
CA ARG A 3 -72.85 13.75 -9.14
C ARG A 3 -71.59 14.58 -8.81
N SER A 4 -70.61 13.89 -8.39
CA SER A 4 -69.19 14.21 -8.43
C SER A 4 -68.53 14.36 -7.07
N SER A 5 -67.66 13.35 -6.76
CA SER A 5 -66.26 13.59 -6.47
C SER A 5 -65.61 12.36 -5.79
N VAL A 6 -65.26 11.36 -6.56
CA VAL A 6 -64.47 10.19 -6.07
C VAL A 6 -63.35 9.86 -7.07
N VAL A 7 -62.61 10.81 -7.55
CA VAL A 7 -61.48 10.51 -8.48
C VAL A 7 -60.12 11.18 -8.10
N ALA A 8 -60.00 11.75 -6.93
CA ALA A 8 -58.78 12.54 -6.63
C ALA A 8 -57.83 11.95 -5.57
N ARG A 9 -57.99 10.67 -5.12
CA ARG A 9 -57.16 10.14 -4.01
C ARG A 9 -56.16 9.05 -4.37
N SER A 10 -56.13 8.55 -5.62
CA SER A 10 -55.24 7.43 -5.99
C SER A 10 -53.94 7.77 -6.72
N ARG A 11 -53.69 9.08 -7.00
CA ARG A 11 -52.46 9.49 -7.71
C ARG A 11 -51.33 10.01 -6.83
N LEU A 12 -51.57 10.25 -5.55
CA LEU A 12 -50.57 10.82 -4.64
C LEU A 12 -49.68 9.75 -3.93
N VAL A 13 -50.11 8.50 -3.89
CA VAL A 13 -49.37 7.42 -3.17
C VAL A 13 -48.29 6.80 -4.02
N VAL A 14 -48.36 6.84 -5.36
CA VAL A 14 -47.39 6.21 -6.25
C VAL A 14 -46.12 7.05 -6.43
N VAL A 15 -46.17 8.36 -6.27
CA VAL A 15 -45.01 9.23 -6.45
C VAL A 15 -44.09 9.22 -5.23
N ALA A 16 -44.59 8.93 -4.03
CA ALA A 16 -43.79 8.92 -2.81
C ALA A 16 -42.91 7.66 -2.68
N LEU A 17 -43.29 6.53 -3.28
CA LEU A 17 -42.49 5.29 -3.23
C LEU A 17 -41.32 5.30 -4.25
N ALA A 18 -41.44 5.98 -5.36
CA ALA A 18 -40.37 6.08 -6.36
C ALA A 18 -39.21 6.99 -5.91
N GLY A 19 -39.51 8.00 -5.07
CA GLY A 19 -38.47 8.90 -4.55
C GLY A 19 -37.57 8.30 -3.48
N ALA A 20 -38.07 7.37 -2.68
CA ALA A 20 -37.29 6.74 -1.60
C ALA A 20 -36.28 5.72 -2.11
N LEU A 21 -36.54 5.04 -3.24
CA LEU A 21 -35.60 4.07 -3.82
C LEU A 21 -34.45 4.74 -4.58
N ALA A 22 -34.66 5.93 -5.15
CA ALA A 22 -33.60 6.64 -5.86
C ALA A 22 -32.60 7.31 -4.90
N ALA A 23 -33.05 7.72 -3.71
CA ALA A 23 -32.16 8.33 -2.69
C ALA A 23 -31.23 7.28 -2.04
N ALA A 24 -31.67 6.02 -1.89
CA ALA A 24 -30.87 4.95 -1.30
C ALA A 24 -29.73 4.47 -2.22
N LEU A 25 -29.92 4.57 -3.54
CA LEU A 25 -28.89 4.20 -4.52
C LEU A 25 -27.79 5.28 -4.69
N LEU A 26 -28.12 6.56 -4.49
CA LEU A 26 -27.16 7.65 -4.61
C LEU A 26 -26.26 7.78 -3.38
N THR A 27 -26.73 7.43 -2.18
CA THR A 27 -25.93 7.50 -0.96
C THR A 27 -24.89 6.38 -0.86
N GLY A 28 -25.16 5.20 -1.42
CA GLY A 28 -24.22 4.09 -1.46
C GLY A 28 -23.02 4.32 -2.39
N VAL A 29 -23.23 5.00 -3.52
CA VAL A 29 -22.19 5.28 -4.52
C VAL A 29 -21.28 6.43 -4.08
N VAL A 30 -21.85 7.46 -3.43
CA VAL A 30 -21.06 8.61 -2.94
C VAL A 30 -20.13 8.20 -1.78
N TRP A 31 -20.53 7.22 -0.97
CA TRP A 31 -19.68 6.75 0.15
C TRP A 31 -18.44 6.00 -0.33
N GLN A 32 -18.51 5.30 -1.46
CA GLN A 32 -17.36 4.60 -2.04
C GLN A 32 -16.35 5.54 -2.73
N ILE A 33 -16.81 6.71 -3.23
CA ILE A 33 -15.92 7.68 -3.89
C ILE A 33 -15.21 8.57 -2.85
N ALA A 34 -15.83 8.79 -1.68
CA ALA A 34 -15.28 9.65 -0.63
C ALA A 34 -14.25 8.97 0.29
N ASN A 35 -14.03 7.66 0.16
CA ASN A 35 -13.10 6.91 0.99
C ASN A 35 -12.11 6.07 0.16
N PRO A 36 -11.17 6.70 -0.59
CA PRO A 36 -10.18 5.98 -1.39
C PRO A 36 -9.19 5.17 -0.54
N LYS A 37 -9.29 5.23 0.79
CA LYS A 37 -8.46 4.47 1.73
C LYS A 37 -9.07 3.13 2.20
N ALA A 38 -10.28 2.80 1.78
CA ALA A 38 -10.94 1.55 2.16
C ALA A 38 -10.57 0.34 1.25
N GLY A 39 -9.43 0.35 0.62
CA GLY A 39 -9.08 -0.61 -0.42
C GLY A 39 -7.76 -1.35 -0.30
N VAL A 40 -6.97 -1.12 0.73
CA VAL A 40 -5.92 -2.11 1.04
C VAL A 40 -6.59 -3.21 1.87
N LYS A 41 -7.27 -4.13 1.21
CA LYS A 41 -7.53 -5.43 1.82
C LYS A 41 -6.15 -5.98 2.12
N GLN A 42 -5.80 -5.95 3.40
CA GLN A 42 -4.72 -6.73 3.96
C GLN A 42 -4.82 -8.11 3.32
N ALA A 43 -3.89 -8.44 2.43
CA ALA A 43 -3.81 -9.77 1.87
C ALA A 43 -3.56 -10.67 3.08
N SER A 44 -4.64 -11.26 3.56
CA SER A 44 -4.61 -12.21 4.66
C SER A 44 -3.53 -13.24 4.33
N ALA A 45 -2.66 -13.52 5.25
CA ALA A 45 -1.55 -14.46 5.20
C ALA A 45 -1.96 -15.93 4.91
N ALA A 46 -2.97 -16.13 4.06
CA ALA A 46 -3.51 -17.45 3.67
C ALA A 46 -2.77 -18.09 2.52
N THR A 47 -1.73 -17.50 1.97
CA THR A 47 -0.92 -18.08 0.88
C THR A 47 0.55 -17.85 1.11
N GLY A 48 1.12 -18.31 2.22
CA GLY A 48 2.53 -18.63 2.33
C GLY A 48 3.58 -17.63 1.78
N VAL A 49 3.21 -16.37 1.57
CA VAL A 49 4.16 -15.30 1.18
C VAL A 49 4.65 -14.62 2.45
N ARG A 50 5.96 -14.64 2.64
CA ARG A 50 6.63 -13.91 3.70
C ARG A 50 7.48 -12.80 3.08
N ILE A 51 7.37 -11.59 3.62
CA ILE A 51 8.14 -10.45 3.14
C ILE A 51 9.07 -10.00 4.27
N GLN A 52 10.33 -9.79 3.93
CA GLN A 52 11.35 -9.32 4.86
C GLN A 52 12.08 -8.13 4.29
N MET A 53 12.33 -7.14 5.13
CA MET A 53 13.06 -5.93 4.77
C MET A 53 14.31 -5.80 5.65
N THR A 54 15.39 -5.32 5.05
CA THR A 54 16.57 -4.84 5.76
C THR A 54 16.83 -3.40 5.33
N VAL A 55 17.15 -2.55 6.30
CA VAL A 55 17.40 -1.12 6.09
C VAL A 55 18.75 -0.76 6.67
N THR A 56 19.54 -0.01 5.92
CA THR A 56 20.81 0.55 6.37
C THR A 56 20.83 2.04 6.11
N GLY A 57 20.91 2.81 7.16
CA GLY A 57 21.08 4.27 7.10
C GLY A 57 22.55 4.65 6.96
N LEU A 58 22.82 5.73 6.23
CA LEU A 58 24.18 6.25 6.05
C LEU A 58 24.81 6.71 7.37
N LYS A 59 23.98 7.23 8.31
CA LYS A 59 24.41 7.74 9.62
C LYS A 59 24.11 6.76 10.76
N GLN A 60 22.92 6.16 10.76
CA GLN A 60 22.45 5.27 11.82
C GLN A 60 23.01 3.83 11.69
N GLY A 61 23.53 3.46 10.51
CA GLY A 61 23.91 2.08 10.23
C GLY A 61 22.69 1.16 10.04
N ALA A 62 22.85 -0.12 10.34
CA ALA A 62 21.79 -1.10 10.20
C ALA A 62 20.64 -0.84 11.19
N PHE A 63 19.39 -0.83 10.68
CA PHE A 63 18.20 -0.71 11.50
C PHE A 63 17.97 -2.00 12.30
N LYS A 64 17.37 -1.86 13.47
CA LYS A 64 17.00 -3.01 14.28
C LYS A 64 15.82 -3.73 13.63
N GLY A 65 15.90 -5.05 13.58
CA GLY A 65 14.79 -5.85 13.12
C GLY A 65 13.84 -6.23 14.24
N ASP A 66 12.63 -6.60 13.84
CA ASP A 66 11.55 -7.00 14.72
C ASP A 66 11.18 -8.47 14.56
N ASP A 67 11.73 -9.15 13.56
CA ASP A 67 11.51 -10.58 13.32
C ASP A 67 12.29 -11.41 14.35
N ALA A 68 11.60 -11.83 15.40
CA ALA A 68 12.17 -12.69 16.44
C ALA A 68 12.60 -14.08 15.93
N ALA A 69 12.05 -14.53 14.79
CA ALA A 69 12.42 -15.80 14.16
C ALA A 69 13.65 -15.68 13.26
N ALA A 70 14.08 -14.47 12.92
CA ALA A 70 15.25 -14.24 12.07
C ALA A 70 16.53 -14.60 12.82
N ARG A 71 17.36 -15.41 12.19
CA ARG A 71 18.69 -15.74 12.71
C ARG A 71 19.70 -14.59 12.53
N THR A 72 19.33 -13.59 11.74
CA THR A 72 20.13 -12.40 11.44
C THR A 72 19.48 -11.18 12.07
N PRO A 73 20.20 -10.41 12.90
CA PRO A 73 19.70 -9.13 13.42
C PRO A 73 19.40 -8.16 12.27
N GLY A 74 18.41 -7.30 12.44
CA GLY A 74 18.11 -6.26 11.46
C GLY A 74 17.10 -6.65 10.38
N ILE A 75 16.39 -7.77 10.52
CA ILE A 75 15.29 -8.14 9.63
C ILE A 75 13.98 -7.61 10.19
N ILE A 76 13.27 -6.84 9.38
CA ILE A 76 11.93 -6.30 9.65
C ILE A 76 10.95 -7.16 8.87
N THR A 77 9.93 -7.69 9.56
CA THR A 77 8.84 -8.42 8.91
C THR A 77 7.84 -7.45 8.34
N VAL A 78 7.65 -7.50 7.02
CA VAL A 78 6.73 -6.62 6.30
C VAL A 78 5.39 -7.34 6.11
N THR A 79 4.31 -6.70 6.52
CA THR A 79 2.94 -7.21 6.42
C THR A 79 2.26 -6.80 5.12
N ALA A 80 2.65 -5.65 4.54
CA ALA A 80 2.18 -5.20 3.23
C ALA A 80 3.26 -4.41 2.49
N TYR A 81 3.27 -4.53 1.17
CA TYR A 81 4.15 -3.80 0.25
C TYR A 81 3.31 -3.21 -0.88
N GLN A 82 3.57 -1.96 -1.22
CA GLN A 82 2.92 -1.27 -2.32
C GLN A 82 3.94 -0.44 -3.11
N PHE A 83 3.91 -0.59 -4.43
CA PHE A 83 4.58 0.30 -5.38
C PHE A 83 3.62 0.62 -6.52
N GLU A 84 3.63 1.86 -6.97
CA GLU A 84 2.80 2.33 -8.07
C GLU A 84 3.59 3.27 -8.97
N GLU A 85 3.56 2.98 -10.26
CA GLU A 85 4.02 3.85 -11.34
C GLU A 85 2.88 4.04 -12.33
N VAL A 86 2.54 5.27 -12.65
CA VAL A 86 1.42 5.62 -13.52
C VAL A 86 1.93 6.34 -14.75
N ALA A 87 1.67 5.77 -15.93
CA ALA A 87 1.94 6.45 -17.19
C ALA A 87 0.91 7.56 -17.41
N THR A 88 1.37 8.77 -17.71
CA THR A 88 0.49 9.84 -18.17
C THR A 88 0.27 9.70 -19.66
N THR A 89 -1.00 9.65 -20.09
CA THR A 89 -1.38 9.62 -21.50
C THR A 89 -1.89 10.99 -21.92
N THR A 90 -1.36 11.53 -23.03
CA THR A 90 -1.88 12.72 -23.70
C THR A 90 -2.49 12.32 -25.03
N PRO A 91 -3.33 13.14 -25.66
CA PRO A 91 -3.86 12.88 -27.01
C PRO A 91 -2.76 12.65 -28.06
N GLU A 92 -1.57 13.22 -27.82
CA GLU A 92 -0.42 13.13 -28.71
C GLU A 92 0.48 11.90 -28.43
N GLY A 93 0.21 11.14 -27.36
CA GLY A 93 0.99 9.95 -27.00
C GLY A 93 1.22 9.76 -25.50
N SER A 94 2.16 8.89 -25.13
CA SER A 94 2.54 8.66 -23.75
C SER A 94 3.43 9.80 -23.24
N GLY A 95 3.00 10.43 -22.15
CA GLY A 95 3.82 11.38 -21.39
C GLY A 95 4.76 10.68 -20.39
N PRO A 96 5.49 11.46 -19.57
CA PRO A 96 6.34 10.91 -18.53
C PRO A 96 5.51 10.13 -17.49
N SER A 97 6.09 9.07 -16.93
CA SER A 97 5.45 8.35 -15.84
C SER A 97 5.57 9.13 -14.52
N ILE A 98 4.57 8.94 -13.66
CA ILE A 98 4.59 9.42 -12.27
C ILE A 98 4.92 8.24 -11.38
N VAL A 99 6.06 8.31 -10.70
CA VAL A 99 6.51 7.31 -9.75
C VAL A 99 6.10 7.74 -8.35
N LYS A 100 5.35 6.88 -7.66
CA LYS A 100 4.98 7.11 -6.26
C LYS A 100 6.01 6.50 -5.31
N PRO A 101 6.14 6.99 -4.07
CA PRO A 101 6.94 6.33 -3.06
C PRO A 101 6.53 4.87 -2.86
N VAL A 102 7.49 4.02 -2.54
CA VAL A 102 7.20 2.66 -2.05
C VAL A 102 6.62 2.79 -0.65
N VAL A 103 5.53 2.08 -0.39
CA VAL A 103 4.93 2.00 0.96
C VAL A 103 5.10 0.59 1.49
N VAL A 104 5.64 0.47 2.70
CA VAL A 104 5.75 -0.78 3.44
C VAL A 104 5.00 -0.65 4.76
N ALA A 105 4.26 -1.70 5.13
CA ALA A 105 3.62 -1.79 6.45
C ALA A 105 4.30 -2.88 7.27
N HIS A 106 4.53 -2.60 8.54
CA HIS A 106 5.09 -3.56 9.51
C HIS A 106 4.56 -3.28 10.93
N GLU A 107 4.81 -4.18 11.85
CA GLU A 107 4.51 -3.94 13.27
C GLU A 107 5.48 -2.88 13.84
N MET A 108 4.96 -2.02 14.71
CA MET A 108 5.80 -1.08 15.44
C MET A 108 6.77 -1.85 16.35
N GLY A 109 8.06 -1.51 16.23
CA GLY A 109 9.10 -2.21 16.97
C GLY A 109 10.41 -1.42 17.08
N GLY A 110 11.52 -2.15 17.13
CA GLY A 110 12.84 -1.55 17.31
C GLY A 110 13.30 -0.66 16.17
N SER A 111 12.77 -0.84 14.96
CA SER A 111 13.03 -0.03 13.78
C SER A 111 12.26 1.30 13.76
N SER A 112 11.08 1.37 14.37
CA SER A 112 10.19 2.54 14.31
C SER A 112 10.83 3.86 14.74
N PRO A 113 11.57 3.95 15.86
CA PRO A 113 12.29 5.19 16.20
C PRO A 113 13.36 5.56 15.18
N GLN A 114 13.96 4.56 14.49
CA GLN A 114 14.98 4.80 13.49
C GLN A 114 14.38 5.35 12.19
N PHE A 115 13.18 4.90 11.78
CA PHE A 115 12.44 5.49 10.67
C PHE A 115 12.04 6.95 10.96
N LEU A 116 11.53 7.24 12.16
CA LEU A 116 11.22 8.61 12.57
C LEU A 116 12.46 9.51 12.58
N LEU A 117 13.61 8.99 13.05
CA LEU A 117 14.89 9.75 13.02
C LEU A 117 15.35 9.97 11.58
N ALA A 118 15.26 8.96 10.70
CA ALA A 118 15.62 9.06 9.30
C ALA A 118 14.74 10.10 8.57
N LEU A 119 13.42 10.13 8.87
CA LEU A 119 12.51 11.15 8.37
C LEU A 119 12.95 12.56 8.80
N GLY A 120 13.18 12.77 10.09
CA GLY A 120 13.56 14.08 10.65
C GLY A 120 14.93 14.58 10.20
N THR A 121 15.85 13.69 9.88
CA THR A 121 17.23 14.03 9.44
C THR A 121 17.43 13.95 7.93
N HIS A 122 16.39 13.58 7.17
CA HIS A 122 16.46 13.33 5.72
C HIS A 122 17.61 12.39 5.34
N GLU A 123 17.76 11.31 6.13
CA GLU A 123 18.87 10.37 5.97
C GLU A 123 18.70 9.52 4.71
N ASN A 124 19.81 9.32 3.99
CA ASN A 124 19.84 8.39 2.87
C ASN A 124 19.92 6.95 3.38
N LEU A 125 19.06 6.10 2.83
CA LEU A 125 18.91 4.71 3.20
C LEU A 125 19.23 3.79 2.01
N SER A 126 19.74 2.62 2.31
CA SER A 126 19.74 1.46 1.43
C SER A 126 18.72 0.45 1.96
N VAL A 127 17.76 0.06 1.14
CA VAL A 127 16.66 -0.82 1.54
C VAL A 127 16.63 -2.04 0.63
N ILE A 128 16.55 -3.24 1.22
CA ILE A 128 16.38 -4.50 0.48
C ILE A 128 15.13 -5.18 1.00
N ILE A 129 14.20 -5.49 0.10
CA ILE A 129 12.95 -6.18 0.41
C ILE A 129 12.97 -7.51 -0.33
N ASN A 130 12.89 -8.62 0.42
CA ASN A 130 12.90 -9.98 -0.10
C ASN A 130 11.52 -10.61 0.08
N PHE A 131 11.04 -11.27 -0.96
CA PHE A 131 9.75 -11.94 -0.99
C PHE A 131 9.97 -13.45 -1.06
N PHE A 132 9.42 -14.17 -0.10
CA PHE A 132 9.55 -15.61 0.04
C PHE A 132 8.21 -16.28 -0.23
N ARG A 133 8.26 -17.44 -0.85
CA ARG A 133 7.13 -18.35 -1.02
C ARG A 133 7.56 -19.79 -0.88
N THR A 134 6.62 -20.65 -0.56
CA THR A 134 6.85 -22.10 -0.59
C THR A 134 6.73 -22.61 -2.04
N ASP A 135 7.74 -23.31 -2.51
CA ASP A 135 7.73 -23.95 -3.81
C ASP A 135 6.89 -25.23 -3.83
N ARG A 136 6.78 -25.89 -4.99
CA ARG A 136 6.02 -27.14 -5.15
C ARG A 136 6.56 -28.31 -4.36
N THR A 137 7.79 -28.23 -3.87
CA THR A 137 8.46 -29.25 -3.05
C THR A 137 8.28 -29.02 -1.56
N GLY A 138 7.62 -27.94 -1.17
CA GLY A 138 7.45 -27.53 0.23
C GLY A 138 8.63 -26.73 0.78
N LYS A 139 9.60 -26.34 -0.05
CA LYS A 139 10.77 -25.55 0.36
C LYS A 139 10.45 -24.05 0.23
N GLU A 140 10.81 -23.26 1.23
CA GLU A 140 10.77 -21.82 1.13
C GLU A 140 11.90 -21.32 0.23
N ILE A 141 11.55 -20.48 -0.74
CA ILE A 141 12.48 -19.84 -1.67
C ILE A 141 12.28 -18.34 -1.68
N ASN A 142 13.37 -17.56 -1.74
CA ASN A 142 13.31 -16.15 -2.10
C ASN A 142 13.09 -16.06 -3.61
N TYR A 143 11.92 -15.62 -4.03
CA TYR A 143 11.57 -15.59 -5.46
C TYR A 143 11.64 -14.21 -6.09
N TYR A 144 11.58 -13.15 -5.25
CA TYR A 144 11.59 -11.78 -5.74
C TYR A 144 12.32 -10.86 -4.77
N ARG A 145 13.03 -9.88 -5.30
CA ARG A 145 13.76 -8.87 -4.52
C ARG A 145 13.52 -7.48 -5.08
N VAL A 146 13.35 -6.51 -4.18
CA VAL A 146 13.37 -5.09 -4.49
C VAL A 146 14.50 -4.44 -3.71
N THR A 147 15.34 -3.67 -4.41
CA THR A 147 16.43 -2.89 -3.81
C THR A 147 16.21 -1.43 -4.09
N LEU A 148 16.19 -0.61 -3.04
CA LEU A 148 16.11 0.85 -3.15
C LEU A 148 17.47 1.43 -2.75
N THR A 149 18.03 2.26 -3.62
CA THR A 149 19.29 2.97 -3.38
C THR A 149 19.04 4.47 -3.26
N ASP A 150 19.72 5.12 -2.32
CA ASP A 150 19.49 6.52 -1.94
C ASP A 150 18.00 6.76 -1.65
N ALA A 151 17.42 5.86 -0.88
CA ALA A 151 16.05 6.00 -0.43
C ALA A 151 15.96 7.01 0.72
N ARG A 152 14.80 7.65 0.87
CA ARG A 152 14.49 8.55 1.99
C ARG A 152 13.08 8.29 2.47
N VAL A 153 12.92 8.32 3.78
CA VAL A 153 11.60 8.30 4.39
C VAL A 153 10.91 9.62 4.07
N THR A 154 9.70 9.56 3.53
CA THR A 154 8.88 10.73 3.19
C THR A 154 7.64 10.85 4.07
N ASP A 155 7.19 9.76 4.64
CA ASP A 155 6.07 9.70 5.56
C ASP A 155 6.21 8.49 6.49
N VAL A 156 5.84 8.64 7.75
CA VAL A 156 5.72 7.57 8.74
C VAL A 156 4.35 7.72 9.40
N LYS A 157 3.53 6.70 9.27
CA LYS A 157 2.19 6.69 9.82
C LYS A 157 2.02 5.53 10.78
N GLN A 158 1.81 5.84 12.06
CA GLN A 158 1.57 4.87 13.11
C GLN A 158 0.08 4.80 13.44
N TYR A 159 -0.47 3.61 13.57
CA TYR A 159 -1.87 3.40 13.88
C TYR A 159 -2.12 2.05 14.56
N THR A 160 -3.24 1.93 15.26
CA THR A 160 -3.70 0.67 15.82
C THR A 160 -4.72 0.02 14.89
N SER A 161 -4.59 -1.28 14.67
CA SER A 161 -5.66 -2.13 14.16
C SER A 161 -6.33 -2.86 15.34
N ASP A 162 -7.33 -3.72 15.07
CA ASP A 162 -8.06 -4.41 16.14
C ASP A 162 -7.18 -5.26 17.05
N VAL A 163 -6.03 -5.73 16.58
CA VAL A 163 -5.14 -6.65 17.30
C VAL A 163 -3.66 -6.22 17.32
N ASP A 164 -3.25 -5.30 16.42
CA ASP A 164 -1.84 -4.95 16.21
C ASP A 164 -1.62 -3.44 16.25
N VAL A 165 -0.40 -3.03 16.54
CA VAL A 165 0.08 -1.66 16.38
C VAL A 165 1.01 -1.63 15.16
N LEU A 166 0.57 -0.95 14.11
CA LEU A 166 1.19 -0.97 12.79
C LEU A 166 1.83 0.39 12.44
N GLU A 167 2.81 0.32 11.55
CA GLU A 167 3.48 1.47 10.97
C GLU A 167 3.55 1.31 9.45
N ASP A 168 3.15 2.37 8.71
CA ASP A 168 3.33 2.48 7.27
C ASP A 168 4.46 3.48 7.01
N ASP A 169 5.52 3.03 6.36
CA ASP A 169 6.64 3.87 5.93
C ASP A 169 6.59 4.11 4.44
N SER A 170 6.59 5.37 4.03
CA SER A 170 6.69 5.79 2.63
C SER A 170 8.14 6.13 2.30
N LEU A 171 8.67 5.49 1.27
CA LEU A 171 10.07 5.59 0.86
C LEU A 171 10.17 6.14 -0.57
N SER A 172 10.66 7.37 -0.74
CA SER A 172 11.17 7.83 -2.02
C SER A 172 12.54 7.20 -2.28
N PHE A 173 12.99 7.15 -3.52
CA PHE A 173 14.27 6.56 -3.88
C PHE A 173 14.85 7.23 -5.13
N ARG A 174 16.16 7.17 -5.30
CA ARG A 174 16.81 7.57 -6.54
C ARG A 174 16.88 6.42 -7.54
N LYS A 175 17.13 5.20 -7.05
CA LYS A 175 17.18 3.99 -7.89
C LYS A 175 16.38 2.87 -7.22
N MET A 176 15.57 2.21 -8.03
CA MET A 176 14.93 0.95 -7.68
C MET A 176 15.38 -0.14 -8.64
N GLU A 177 15.73 -1.29 -8.09
CA GLU A 177 15.99 -2.51 -8.85
C GLU A 177 15.02 -3.58 -8.38
N GLN A 178 14.26 -4.16 -9.31
CA GLN A 178 13.36 -5.27 -9.06
C GLN A 178 13.87 -6.50 -9.80
N GLN A 179 14.01 -7.62 -9.09
CA GLN A 179 14.55 -8.86 -9.61
C GLN A 179 13.58 -10.01 -9.35
N ASP A 180 13.15 -10.71 -10.41
CA ASP A 180 12.63 -12.07 -10.29
C ASP A 180 13.81 -13.05 -10.25
N LEU A 181 14.01 -13.66 -9.09
CA LEU A 181 15.15 -14.55 -8.85
C LEU A 181 14.94 -15.96 -9.44
N VAL A 182 13.72 -16.29 -9.85
CA VAL A 182 13.37 -17.58 -10.47
C VAL A 182 13.40 -17.47 -11.99
N ALA A 183 12.83 -16.41 -12.56
CA ALA A 183 12.83 -16.16 -13.99
C ALA A 183 14.11 -15.45 -14.48
N HIS A 184 14.98 -14.99 -13.56
CA HIS A 184 16.21 -14.24 -13.85
C HIS A 184 15.97 -12.99 -14.69
N THR A 185 14.89 -12.28 -14.41
CA THR A 185 14.56 -11.00 -15.04
C THR A 185 14.82 -9.85 -14.07
N THR A 186 15.26 -8.72 -14.60
CA THR A 186 15.57 -7.52 -13.81
C THR A 186 14.96 -6.29 -14.46
N PHE A 187 14.37 -5.43 -13.65
CA PHE A 187 13.93 -4.10 -14.03
C PHE A 187 14.67 -3.06 -13.18
N ILE A 188 15.17 -2.01 -13.80
CA ILE A 188 15.86 -0.91 -13.13
C ILE A 188 15.14 0.39 -13.48
N LEU A 189 14.77 1.14 -12.44
CA LEU A 189 14.21 2.48 -12.54
C LEU A 189 15.17 3.47 -11.87
N GLU A 190 15.67 4.43 -12.62
CA GLU A 190 16.49 5.52 -12.11
C GLU A 190 15.74 6.84 -12.25
N LEU A 191 15.56 7.52 -11.14
CA LEU A 191 14.98 8.85 -11.09
C LEU A 191 16.14 9.87 -11.09
N GLY A 192 15.96 10.99 -11.81
CA GLY A 192 16.93 12.08 -11.79
C GLY A 192 17.21 12.55 -10.36
N ALA A 193 18.29 13.33 -10.15
CA ALA A 193 18.63 13.87 -8.83
C ALA A 193 17.43 14.60 -8.22
N LEU A 194 17.07 14.22 -7.00
CA LEU A 194 16.04 14.84 -6.16
C LEU A 194 16.53 16.17 -5.61
#